data_425b2d061452b08b833bd97e59f0faf4
#
_entry.id   425b2d061452b08b833bd97e59f0faf4
#
_cell.length_a   1.000
_cell.length_b   1.000
_cell.length_c   1.000
_cell.angle_alpha   90.00
_cell.angle_beta   90.00
_cell.angle_gamma   90.00
#
_symmetry.space_group_name_H-M   'P 1'
#
loop_
_entity.id
_entity.type
_entity.pdbx_description
1 polymer ?
#
loop_
_entity_poly.entity_id
_entity_poly.type
_entity_poly.pdbx_seq_one_letter_code
_entity_poly.pdbx_strand_id
1 'polypeptide(L)'
;MKLKTCLVGLIAGAAFATAGIAERGSDGNVSIIYWQAPSILNPFLSGGTKDTESSSLVIEPLARYDEKGQIIPWLVDDIPTVGNGGISEDLTSITWNITPGLVWSDGTPFTSADVKFTYEYCTHPDSGCAQLTKFEGVSSVNTPDEFTVVVNFERPTPFPYGPFVGVESPIIQAAQFADCVGARAPECTEQNFGPIGTGPFVVDEFKPNDVITMSANPNYRDPAKPAFATLTFKGGGDATAAGRAVMETGEFDYAWNLQLAPDVIAQMQSGGKGTPLAGFGPLVERIMLNQTNPDPALDADTRATAKAEHPFLKDPAVYKALSLAIDRPLLVEIGYGQAGRVTCNWIPAPDAVNSDTFSCDMQDIGAAKALLDAAGIIDSDGDGVRERNGVPLKVLYQTSTNAVRQDFQALIKQWWSEIGIDAELRNVNASVFFGGDPGSPDTFQKFYADVQMYANTYSGTDPQSYLGNLLCDKAPRPATQWQGENISRWCDPAYDALHAELTRTADAAERADISRRLHDLAI
;
A
#
# COMPACT_ATOMS: atom_id res chain seq x y z
N MET A 1 4.33 -61.61 69.50
CA MET A 1 3.73 -61.25 68.17
C MET A 1 4.25 -59.86 67.82
N LYS A 2 5.22 -59.81 66.92
CA LYS A 2 5.86 -58.55 66.50
C LYS A 2 5.37 -58.22 65.07
N LEU A 3 4.65 -57.11 64.92
CA LEU A 3 4.23 -56.57 63.68
C LEU A 3 5.40 -55.85 63.02
N LYS A 4 5.78 -56.24 61.81
CA LYS A 4 6.75 -55.52 60.98
C LYS A 4 5.99 -54.64 60.00
N THR A 5 6.15 -53.33 60.13
CA THR A 5 5.63 -52.32 59.21
C THR A 5 6.60 -52.17 58.04
N CYS A 6 6.16 -52.49 56.84
CA CYS A 6 6.89 -52.16 55.60
C CYS A 6 6.51 -50.77 55.13
N LEU A 7 7.50 -49.85 55.09
CA LEU A 7 7.36 -48.55 54.46
C LEU A 7 7.67 -48.68 52.97
N VAL A 8 6.69 -48.48 52.09
CA VAL A 8 6.88 -48.36 50.64
C VAL A 8 7.06 -46.90 50.31
N GLY A 9 8.28 -46.51 49.97
CA GLY A 9 8.56 -45.18 49.50
C GLY A 9 8.10 -45.01 48.02
N LEU A 10 7.11 -44.15 47.78
CA LEU A 10 6.78 -43.67 46.45
C LEU A 10 7.79 -42.60 46.02
N ILE A 11 8.67 -42.90 45.06
CA ILE A 11 9.48 -41.90 44.34
C ILE A 11 8.57 -41.34 43.24
N ALA A 12 8.02 -40.12 43.44
CA ALA A 12 7.37 -39.35 42.42
C ALA A 12 8.45 -38.77 41.48
N GLY A 13 8.66 -39.40 40.33
CA GLY A 13 9.48 -38.85 39.27
C GLY A 13 8.76 -37.62 38.67
N ALA A 14 9.26 -36.41 38.97
CA ALA A 14 8.87 -35.21 38.25
C ALA A 14 9.44 -35.32 36.82
N ALA A 15 8.60 -35.65 35.87
CA ALA A 15 8.91 -35.48 34.46
C ALA A 15 8.90 -33.96 34.19
N PHE A 16 10.08 -33.35 34.08
CA PHE A 16 10.22 -32.05 33.46
C PHE A 16 9.88 -32.22 31.98
N ALA A 17 8.70 -31.80 31.60
CA ALA A 17 8.38 -31.56 30.21
C ALA A 17 9.29 -30.38 29.79
N THR A 18 10.39 -30.66 29.11
CA THR A 18 11.09 -29.67 28.32
C THR A 18 10.08 -29.20 27.26
N ALA A 19 9.63 -27.96 27.35
CA ALA A 19 8.95 -27.33 26.24
C ALA A 19 9.93 -27.44 25.06
N GLY A 20 9.63 -28.32 24.12
CA GLY A 20 10.41 -28.45 22.89
C GLY A 20 10.33 -27.08 22.20
N ILE A 21 11.48 -26.46 21.96
CA ILE A 21 11.56 -25.31 21.06
C ILE A 21 11.07 -25.87 19.71
N ALA A 22 10.02 -25.26 19.13
CA ALA A 22 9.58 -25.62 17.81
C ALA A 22 10.78 -25.49 16.84
N GLU A 23 11.05 -26.52 16.08
CA GLU A 23 12.13 -26.48 15.10
C GLU A 23 11.63 -25.79 13.81
N ARG A 24 12.51 -25.06 13.15
CA ARG A 24 12.24 -24.47 11.85
C ARG A 24 11.65 -25.50 10.89
N GLY A 25 10.56 -25.16 10.23
CA GLY A 25 9.90 -26.03 9.25
C GLY A 25 9.12 -27.21 9.85
N SER A 26 8.86 -27.24 11.16
CA SER A 26 8.16 -28.35 11.82
C SER A 26 6.73 -28.55 11.32
N ASP A 27 6.06 -27.49 10.82
CA ASP A 27 4.64 -27.51 10.46
C ASP A 27 4.40 -27.84 8.97
N GLY A 28 5.46 -28.17 8.23
CA GLY A 28 5.34 -28.61 6.83
C GLY A 28 5.08 -27.46 5.86
N ASN A 29 4.03 -27.55 5.04
CA ASN A 29 3.71 -26.55 4.00
C ASN A 29 2.57 -25.63 4.47
N VAL A 30 2.64 -24.35 4.08
CA VAL A 30 1.51 -23.42 4.11
C VAL A 30 1.16 -22.95 2.69
N SER A 31 -0.14 -22.89 2.39
CA SER A 31 -0.68 -22.51 1.08
C SER A 31 -1.47 -21.20 1.22
N ILE A 32 -1.01 -20.19 0.51
CA ILE A 32 -1.61 -18.83 0.50
C ILE A 32 -2.18 -18.57 -0.89
N ILE A 33 -3.36 -17.95 -0.97
CA ILE A 33 -3.95 -17.51 -2.23
C ILE A 33 -4.21 -16.00 -2.23
N TYR A 34 -3.64 -15.31 -3.23
CA TYR A 34 -3.91 -13.92 -3.54
C TYR A 34 -4.63 -13.83 -4.89
N TRP A 35 -5.88 -13.38 -4.89
CA TRP A 35 -6.62 -13.21 -6.15
C TRP A 35 -6.01 -12.11 -7.04
N GLN A 36 -5.30 -11.14 -6.45
CA GLN A 36 -4.38 -10.25 -7.15
C GLN A 36 -2.98 -10.86 -7.12
N ALA A 37 -2.63 -11.60 -8.15
CA ALA A 37 -1.35 -12.29 -8.19
C ALA A 37 -0.16 -11.34 -8.11
N PRO A 38 0.89 -11.66 -7.33
CA PRO A 38 2.14 -10.92 -7.36
C PRO A 38 2.77 -10.91 -8.76
N SER A 39 3.27 -9.76 -9.16
CA SER A 39 3.91 -9.56 -10.46
C SER A 39 5.43 -9.41 -10.39
N ILE A 40 5.95 -9.08 -9.21
CA ILE A 40 7.36 -8.83 -8.92
C ILE A 40 7.62 -9.00 -7.42
N LEU A 41 8.85 -9.33 -7.03
CA LEU A 41 9.28 -9.37 -5.62
C LEU A 41 10.28 -8.25 -5.26
N ASN A 42 10.39 -7.24 -6.12
CA ASN A 42 11.11 -6.00 -5.83
C ASN A 42 10.11 -4.86 -5.62
N PRO A 43 9.81 -4.46 -4.35
CA PRO A 43 8.81 -3.44 -4.06
C PRO A 43 9.21 -2.04 -4.52
N PHE A 44 10.48 -1.81 -4.83
CA PHE A 44 10.93 -0.53 -5.39
C PHE A 44 10.47 -0.31 -6.84
N LEU A 45 9.99 -1.36 -7.52
CA LEU A 45 9.48 -1.30 -8.89
C LEU A 45 7.96 -1.55 -8.98
N SER A 46 7.25 -1.52 -7.87
CA SER A 46 5.79 -1.67 -7.83
C SER A 46 5.14 -0.85 -6.71
N GLY A 47 4.02 -0.19 -7.01
CA GLY A 47 3.15 0.42 -6.02
C GLY A 47 2.02 -0.50 -5.52
N GLY A 48 2.01 -1.77 -5.94
CA GLY A 48 0.95 -2.73 -5.58
C GLY A 48 1.18 -3.40 -4.23
N THR A 49 0.21 -3.31 -3.31
CA THR A 49 0.27 -3.96 -1.99
C THR A 49 0.54 -5.46 -2.07
N LYS A 50 -0.02 -6.14 -3.09
CA LYS A 50 0.24 -7.56 -3.37
C LYS A 50 1.73 -7.90 -3.56
N ASP A 51 2.49 -6.97 -4.16
CA ASP A 51 3.92 -7.15 -4.44
C ASP A 51 4.76 -6.79 -3.21
N THR A 52 4.43 -5.71 -2.50
CA THR A 52 5.15 -5.29 -1.28
C THR A 52 4.95 -6.31 -0.15
N GLU A 53 3.74 -6.83 0.03
CA GLU A 53 3.47 -7.84 1.06
C GLU A 53 4.11 -9.20 0.73
N SER A 54 4.02 -9.67 -0.51
CA SER A 54 4.65 -10.94 -0.89
C SER A 54 6.18 -10.88 -0.82
N SER A 55 6.79 -9.76 -1.20
CA SER A 55 8.24 -9.55 -1.07
C SER A 55 8.71 -9.53 0.38
N SER A 56 7.86 -9.12 1.33
CA SER A 56 8.21 -9.03 2.76
C SER A 56 8.49 -10.37 3.43
N LEU A 57 8.16 -11.47 2.76
CA LEU A 57 8.54 -12.83 3.18
C LEU A 57 10.01 -13.13 2.93
N VAL A 58 10.65 -12.37 2.04
CA VAL A 58 12.03 -12.58 1.58
C VAL A 58 12.95 -11.43 1.99
N ILE A 59 12.57 -10.19 1.71
CA ILE A 59 13.37 -8.99 2.01
C ILE A 59 12.76 -8.17 3.14
N GLU A 60 13.61 -7.65 4.01
CA GLU A 60 13.16 -7.04 5.27
C GLU A 60 13.71 -5.62 5.45
N PRO A 61 12.96 -4.74 6.17
CA PRO A 61 13.41 -3.39 6.55
C PRO A 61 14.23 -3.41 7.85
N LEU A 62 14.82 -2.27 8.21
CA LEU A 62 15.49 -2.09 9.51
C LEU A 62 14.50 -2.15 10.69
N ALA A 63 13.28 -1.62 10.50
CA ALA A 63 12.22 -1.65 11.50
C ALA A 63 10.86 -1.87 10.83
N ARG A 64 9.89 -2.37 11.59
CA ARG A 64 8.52 -2.65 11.13
C ARG A 64 7.49 -1.94 12.00
N TYR A 65 6.24 -1.94 11.54
CA TYR A 65 5.08 -1.57 12.36
C TYR A 65 4.42 -2.83 12.92
N ASP A 66 4.02 -2.78 14.19
CA ASP A 66 3.18 -3.80 14.81
C ASP A 66 1.69 -3.57 14.46
N GLU A 67 0.80 -4.43 14.98
CA GLU A 67 -0.64 -4.34 14.75
C GLU A 67 -1.31 -3.09 15.37
N LYS A 68 -0.56 -2.32 16.18
CA LYS A 68 -1.00 -1.05 16.77
C LYS A 68 -0.36 0.15 16.06
N GLY A 69 0.41 -0.08 14.99
CA GLY A 69 1.13 0.94 14.26
C GLY A 69 2.37 1.48 14.99
N GLN A 70 2.86 0.78 16.02
CA GLN A 70 4.09 1.16 16.71
C GLN A 70 5.30 0.62 15.95
N ILE A 71 6.36 1.42 15.86
CA ILE A 71 7.60 0.99 15.23
C ILE A 71 8.32 0.03 16.17
N ILE A 72 8.66 -1.14 15.66
CA ILE A 72 9.40 -2.19 16.37
C ILE A 72 10.72 -2.50 15.67
N PRO A 73 11.80 -2.82 16.41
CA PRO A 73 13.08 -3.19 15.81
C PRO A 73 12.96 -4.49 15.03
N TRP A 74 13.71 -4.60 13.90
CA TRP A 74 13.66 -5.79 13.04
C TRP A 74 15.04 -6.31 12.63
N LEU A 75 15.87 -5.51 11.94
CA LEU A 75 17.28 -5.79 11.63
C LEU A 75 18.22 -4.91 12.47
N VAL A 76 17.69 -4.24 13.48
CA VAL A 76 18.38 -3.36 14.41
C VAL A 76 18.07 -3.76 15.85
N ASP A 77 18.92 -3.37 16.79
CA ASP A 77 18.73 -3.71 18.20
C ASP A 77 17.65 -2.86 18.86
N ASP A 78 17.60 -1.57 18.55
CA ASP A 78 16.69 -0.60 19.15
C ASP A 78 16.14 0.39 18.11
N ILE A 79 14.98 0.99 18.40
CA ILE A 79 14.46 2.10 17.60
C ILE A 79 15.17 3.39 18.01
N PRO A 80 15.82 4.10 17.07
CA PRO A 80 16.43 5.40 17.34
C PRO A 80 15.39 6.43 17.78
N THR A 81 15.70 7.18 18.83
CA THR A 81 14.89 8.29 19.35
C THR A 81 15.80 9.44 19.77
N VAL A 82 15.25 10.63 19.99
CA VAL A 82 15.99 11.74 20.60
C VAL A 82 16.45 11.32 22.01
N GLY A 83 15.59 10.61 22.76
CA GLY A 83 15.86 10.20 24.14
C GLY A 83 17.02 9.22 24.31
N ASN A 84 17.29 8.37 23.31
CA ASN A 84 18.43 7.44 23.33
C ASN A 84 19.63 7.92 22.48
N GLY A 85 19.55 9.17 21.94
CA GLY A 85 20.61 9.76 21.11
C GLY A 85 20.66 9.23 19.68
N GLY A 86 19.75 8.35 19.28
CA GLY A 86 19.67 7.82 17.93
C GLY A 86 19.09 8.83 16.91
N ILE A 87 18.38 9.86 17.37
CA ILE A 87 18.00 11.03 16.57
C ILE A 87 18.71 12.23 17.16
N SER A 88 19.33 13.06 16.29
CA SER A 88 20.00 14.28 16.71
C SER A 88 19.02 15.29 17.33
N GLU A 89 19.48 16.11 18.31
CA GLU A 89 18.63 17.10 18.98
C GLU A 89 18.05 18.15 18.03
N ASP A 90 18.75 18.44 16.93
CA ASP A 90 18.31 19.35 15.88
C ASP A 90 17.41 18.66 14.83
N LEU A 91 17.11 17.36 15.02
CA LEU A 91 16.25 16.55 14.15
C LEU A 91 16.76 16.43 12.69
N THR A 92 18.06 16.62 12.46
CA THR A 92 18.66 16.57 11.10
C THR A 92 19.29 15.24 10.77
N SER A 93 19.36 14.30 11.71
CA SER A 93 19.86 12.96 11.45
C SER A 93 19.23 11.88 12.32
N ILE A 94 19.18 10.65 11.78
CA ILE A 94 18.83 9.43 12.50
C ILE A 94 19.96 8.41 12.30
N THR A 95 20.36 7.76 13.40
CA THR A 95 21.40 6.74 13.42
C THR A 95 20.78 5.38 13.74
N TRP A 96 20.94 4.43 12.83
CA TRP A 96 20.51 3.05 13.01
C TRP A 96 21.70 2.17 13.36
N ASN A 97 21.55 1.31 14.35
CA ASN A 97 22.54 0.31 14.75
C ASN A 97 22.05 -1.07 14.31
N ILE A 98 22.66 -1.62 13.27
CA ILE A 98 22.35 -2.95 12.74
C ILE A 98 22.76 -4.02 13.76
N THR A 99 21.90 -5.00 13.98
CA THR A 99 22.22 -6.16 14.84
C THR A 99 23.41 -6.93 14.24
N PRO A 100 24.52 -7.08 14.96
CA PRO A 100 25.69 -7.80 14.45
C PRO A 100 25.40 -9.28 14.16
N GLY A 101 26.05 -9.82 13.13
CA GLY A 101 25.97 -11.24 12.77
C GLY A 101 24.76 -11.62 11.93
N LEU A 102 23.97 -10.66 11.47
CA LEU A 102 22.95 -10.91 10.46
C LEU A 102 23.58 -11.31 9.13
N VAL A 103 22.96 -12.25 8.45
CA VAL A 103 23.39 -12.74 7.14
C VAL A 103 22.21 -12.78 6.16
N TRP A 104 22.54 -12.66 4.89
CA TRP A 104 21.62 -12.91 3.79
C TRP A 104 21.33 -14.41 3.66
N SER A 105 20.32 -14.78 2.89
CA SER A 105 19.93 -16.18 2.67
C SER A 105 21.02 -17.01 1.97
N ASP A 106 21.95 -16.37 1.26
CA ASP A 106 23.13 -16.99 0.66
C ASP A 106 24.32 -17.18 1.65
N GLY A 107 24.16 -16.71 2.88
CA GLY A 107 25.17 -16.78 3.94
C GLY A 107 26.19 -15.63 3.95
N THR A 108 26.11 -14.70 3.03
CA THR A 108 26.97 -13.50 3.04
C THR A 108 26.55 -12.52 4.12
N PRO A 109 27.46 -11.71 4.71
CA PRO A 109 27.13 -10.76 5.76
C PRO A 109 26.17 -9.66 5.29
N PHE A 110 25.18 -9.34 6.12
CA PHE A 110 24.36 -8.13 5.98
C PHE A 110 25.07 -6.97 6.68
N THR A 111 25.24 -5.85 5.98
CA THR A 111 26.00 -4.70 6.48
C THR A 111 25.32 -3.37 6.16
N SER A 112 25.84 -2.30 6.75
CA SER A 112 25.44 -0.92 6.46
C SER A 112 25.62 -0.52 4.99
N ALA A 113 26.53 -1.18 4.27
CA ALA A 113 26.74 -0.95 2.85
C ALA A 113 25.50 -1.33 2.01
N ASP A 114 24.76 -2.38 2.40
CA ASP A 114 23.52 -2.77 1.72
C ASP A 114 22.42 -1.72 1.92
N VAL A 115 22.35 -1.13 3.12
CA VAL A 115 21.39 -0.06 3.44
C VAL A 115 21.69 1.19 2.60
N LYS A 116 22.96 1.60 2.52
CA LYS A 116 23.38 2.71 1.67
C LYS A 116 23.09 2.43 0.20
N PHE A 117 23.40 1.24 -0.28
CA PHE A 117 23.13 0.83 -1.65
C PHE A 117 21.61 0.92 -1.96
N THR A 118 20.75 0.48 -1.04
CA THR A 118 19.30 0.56 -1.21
C THR A 118 18.81 2.01 -1.40
N TYR A 119 19.36 2.95 -0.63
CA TYR A 119 19.12 4.37 -0.83
C TYR A 119 19.56 4.83 -2.23
N GLU A 120 20.81 4.53 -2.61
CA GLU A 120 21.37 4.91 -3.93
C GLU A 120 20.59 4.28 -5.09
N TYR A 121 20.11 3.05 -4.93
CA TYR A 121 19.27 2.34 -5.90
C TYR A 121 17.94 3.07 -6.14
N CYS A 122 17.21 3.38 -5.07
CA CYS A 122 15.89 4.01 -5.19
C CYS A 122 15.98 5.49 -5.62
N THR A 123 16.99 6.23 -5.14
CA THR A 123 17.14 7.67 -5.45
C THR A 123 17.86 7.95 -6.76
N HIS A 124 18.33 6.92 -7.48
CA HIS A 124 18.92 7.13 -8.80
C HIS A 124 17.91 7.77 -9.76
N PRO A 125 18.25 8.84 -10.49
CA PRO A 125 17.30 9.60 -11.32
C PRO A 125 16.51 8.75 -12.34
N ASP A 126 17.15 7.71 -12.86
CA ASP A 126 16.59 6.85 -13.91
C ASP A 126 15.99 5.54 -13.37
N SER A 127 15.87 5.36 -12.05
CA SER A 127 15.44 4.08 -11.48
C SER A 127 13.92 3.82 -11.60
N GLY A 128 13.11 4.87 -11.71
CA GLY A 128 11.65 4.73 -11.65
C GLY A 128 11.17 4.10 -10.35
N CYS A 129 11.81 4.44 -9.21
CA CYS A 129 11.49 3.85 -7.91
C CYS A 129 10.08 4.25 -7.44
N ALA A 130 9.22 3.26 -7.25
CA ALA A 130 7.86 3.45 -6.75
C ALA A 130 7.80 3.96 -5.31
N GLN A 131 8.88 3.75 -4.55
CA GLN A 131 8.96 4.11 -3.12
C GLN A 131 9.84 5.35 -2.87
N LEU A 132 10.09 6.17 -3.90
CA LEU A 132 10.98 7.34 -3.81
C LEU A 132 10.58 8.31 -2.69
N THR A 133 9.30 8.43 -2.39
CA THR A 133 8.77 9.29 -1.32
C THR A 133 9.28 8.92 0.07
N LYS A 134 9.68 7.65 0.30
CA LYS A 134 10.27 7.22 1.58
C LYS A 134 11.62 7.87 1.86
N PHE A 135 12.29 8.34 0.82
CA PHE A 135 13.62 9.00 0.91
C PHE A 135 13.55 10.51 0.76
N GLU A 136 12.36 11.10 0.83
CA GLU A 136 12.18 12.54 0.69
C GLU A 136 12.93 13.31 1.79
N GLY A 137 13.62 14.37 1.39
CA GLY A 137 14.41 15.21 2.30
C GLY A 137 15.69 14.55 2.82
N VAL A 138 16.02 13.33 2.40
CA VAL A 138 17.29 12.69 2.73
C VAL A 138 18.41 13.34 1.88
N SER A 139 19.39 13.92 2.55
CA SER A 139 20.58 14.51 1.89
C SER A 139 21.71 13.51 1.68
N SER A 140 21.86 12.54 2.58
CA SER A 140 22.87 11.49 2.47
C SER A 140 22.60 10.32 3.41
N VAL A 141 23.12 9.15 3.03
CA VAL A 141 23.23 7.97 3.90
C VAL A 141 24.69 7.62 4.05
N ASN A 142 25.23 7.72 5.27
CA ASN A 142 26.61 7.46 5.61
C ASN A 142 26.74 6.16 6.42
N THR A 143 27.81 5.43 6.18
CA THR A 143 28.10 4.15 6.82
C THR A 143 29.49 4.21 7.45
N PRO A 144 29.63 4.79 8.66
CA PRO A 144 30.93 4.98 9.31
C PRO A 144 31.62 3.66 9.65
N ASP A 145 30.86 2.59 9.83
CA ASP A 145 31.32 1.22 10.04
C ASP A 145 30.30 0.20 9.51
N GLU A 146 30.58 -1.09 9.65
CA GLU A 146 29.78 -2.19 9.10
C GLU A 146 28.37 -2.28 9.70
N PHE A 147 28.12 -1.71 10.87
CA PHE A 147 26.86 -1.86 11.59
C PHE A 147 26.15 -0.53 11.88
N THR A 148 26.73 0.59 11.49
CA THR A 148 26.16 1.91 11.74
C THR A 148 25.73 2.58 10.44
N VAL A 149 24.47 3.03 10.40
CA VAL A 149 23.89 3.80 9.30
C VAL A 149 23.42 5.14 9.82
N VAL A 150 23.93 6.23 9.25
CA VAL A 150 23.51 7.60 9.58
C VAL A 150 22.77 8.18 8.37
N VAL A 151 21.48 8.40 8.52
CA VAL A 151 20.66 9.09 7.52
C VAL A 151 20.61 10.56 7.89
N ASN A 152 21.08 11.43 7.00
CA ASN A 152 21.06 12.88 7.19
C ASN A 152 19.95 13.49 6.34
N PHE A 153 19.27 14.49 6.89
CA PHE A 153 18.19 15.22 6.24
C PHE A 153 18.62 16.63 5.87
N GLU A 154 18.04 17.19 4.82
CA GLU A 154 18.29 18.57 4.37
C GLU A 154 17.82 19.62 5.39
N ARG A 155 16.89 19.25 6.27
CA ARG A 155 16.25 20.09 7.27
C ARG A 155 15.77 19.24 8.45
N PRO A 156 15.45 19.87 9.60
CA PRO A 156 14.84 19.16 10.73
C PRO A 156 13.65 18.32 10.29
N THR A 157 13.66 17.02 10.62
CA THR A 157 12.64 16.05 10.24
C THR A 157 12.09 15.41 11.52
N PRO A 158 10.94 15.87 12.04
CA PRO A 158 10.37 15.39 13.30
C PRO A 158 10.01 13.92 13.34
N PHE A 159 9.68 13.32 12.17
CA PHE A 159 9.38 11.91 12.00
C PHE A 159 10.32 11.28 10.96
N PRO A 160 11.55 10.91 11.33
CA PRO A 160 12.60 10.50 10.38
C PRO A 160 12.53 9.01 9.99
N TYR A 161 11.39 8.35 10.18
CA TYR A 161 11.21 6.91 9.98
C TYR A 161 10.62 6.55 8.61
N GLY A 162 10.72 7.43 7.62
CA GLY A 162 10.35 7.12 6.23
C GLY A 162 11.31 6.10 5.61
N PRO A 163 12.63 6.37 5.60
CA PRO A 163 13.63 5.47 5.05
C PRO A 163 13.76 4.18 5.87
N PHE A 164 13.80 3.04 5.20
CA PHE A 164 14.14 1.72 5.75
C PHE A 164 13.18 1.17 6.81
N VAL A 165 11.96 1.72 6.91
CA VAL A 165 10.92 1.27 7.85
C VAL A 165 9.69 0.80 7.09
N GLY A 166 9.17 -0.37 7.49
CA GLY A 166 7.98 -0.98 6.88
C GLY A 166 8.25 -1.72 5.57
N VAL A 167 7.23 -2.43 5.10
CA VAL A 167 7.32 -3.33 3.93
C VAL A 167 7.60 -2.62 2.60
N GLU A 168 7.38 -1.33 2.55
CA GLU A 168 7.61 -0.48 1.36
C GLU A 168 9.05 0.02 1.26
N SER A 169 9.87 -0.15 2.32
CA SER A 169 11.25 0.32 2.35
C SER A 169 12.21 -0.76 2.91
N PRO A 170 12.19 -1.99 2.36
CA PRO A 170 13.10 -3.05 2.77
C PRO A 170 14.53 -2.76 2.29
N ILE A 171 15.48 -3.59 2.72
CA ILE A 171 16.86 -3.52 2.26
C ILE A 171 17.08 -4.59 1.18
N ILE A 172 17.74 -4.23 0.08
CA ILE A 172 18.16 -5.14 -0.98
C ILE A 172 19.66 -5.40 -0.91
N GLN A 173 20.09 -6.60 -1.30
CA GLN A 173 21.49 -7.00 -1.26
C GLN A 173 22.30 -6.24 -2.35
N ALA A 174 23.27 -5.47 -1.92
CA ALA A 174 24.11 -4.68 -2.83
C ALA A 174 24.82 -5.54 -3.88
N ALA A 175 25.34 -6.71 -3.50
CA ALA A 175 26.05 -7.61 -4.41
C ALA A 175 25.16 -8.17 -5.52
N GLN A 176 23.90 -8.52 -5.20
CA GLN A 176 22.95 -9.06 -6.18
C GLN A 176 22.47 -8.00 -7.16
N PHE A 177 22.23 -6.78 -6.67
CA PHE A 177 21.63 -5.69 -7.47
C PHE A 177 22.65 -4.70 -8.04
N ALA A 178 23.96 -4.94 -7.87
CA ALA A 178 25.02 -4.00 -8.30
C ALA A 178 24.90 -3.54 -9.76
N ASP A 179 24.51 -4.45 -10.66
CA ASP A 179 24.35 -4.17 -12.09
C ASP A 179 22.92 -3.74 -12.46
N CYS A 180 22.02 -3.61 -11.50
CA CYS A 180 20.57 -3.36 -11.68
C CYS A 180 20.16 -1.92 -11.33
N VAL A 181 21.07 -0.97 -11.40
CA VAL A 181 20.80 0.42 -10.98
C VAL A 181 20.29 1.27 -12.16
N GLY A 182 19.45 2.26 -11.85
CA GLY A 182 18.94 3.22 -12.82
C GLY A 182 18.01 2.57 -13.84
N ALA A 183 18.14 2.93 -15.11
CA ALA A 183 17.29 2.43 -16.20
C ALA A 183 17.34 0.89 -16.38
N ARG A 184 18.38 0.24 -15.85
CA ARG A 184 18.50 -1.23 -15.88
C ARG A 184 17.65 -1.95 -14.84
N ALA A 185 17.17 -1.25 -13.81
CA ALA A 185 16.43 -1.84 -12.71
C ALA A 185 15.26 -2.74 -13.15
N PRO A 186 14.37 -2.33 -14.07
CA PRO A 186 13.27 -3.18 -14.54
C PRO A 186 13.72 -4.36 -15.43
N GLU A 187 14.93 -4.30 -16.01
CA GLU A 187 15.45 -5.34 -16.90
C GLU A 187 16.05 -6.53 -16.14
N CYS A 188 16.38 -6.35 -14.85
CA CYS A 188 16.99 -7.36 -13.99
C CYS A 188 15.96 -8.39 -13.48
N THR A 189 15.38 -9.16 -14.41
CA THR A 189 14.28 -10.10 -14.13
C THR A 189 14.65 -11.14 -13.05
N GLU A 190 15.86 -11.69 -13.10
CA GLU A 190 16.31 -12.71 -12.15
C GLU A 190 16.32 -12.14 -10.71
N GLN A 191 16.90 -10.98 -10.51
CA GLN A 191 16.98 -10.32 -9.21
C GLN A 191 15.61 -9.86 -8.70
N ASN A 192 14.80 -9.32 -9.61
CA ASN A 192 13.47 -8.82 -9.28
C ASN A 192 12.47 -9.94 -8.95
N PHE A 193 12.69 -11.17 -9.42
CA PHE A 193 11.82 -12.31 -9.20
C PHE A 193 12.33 -13.26 -8.12
N GLY A 194 13.65 -13.27 -7.87
CA GLY A 194 14.29 -14.10 -6.86
C GLY A 194 15.29 -13.29 -6.02
N PRO A 195 14.84 -12.27 -5.26
CA PRO A 195 15.74 -11.49 -4.42
C PRO A 195 16.36 -12.36 -3.33
N ILE A 196 17.66 -12.18 -3.10
CA ILE A 196 18.34 -12.68 -1.91
C ILE A 196 17.94 -11.79 -0.75
N GLY A 197 17.39 -12.37 0.32
CA GLY A 197 16.84 -11.61 1.44
C GLY A 197 17.35 -12.08 2.79
N THR A 198 17.04 -11.31 3.83
CA THR A 198 17.25 -11.66 5.23
C THR A 198 16.04 -12.34 5.85
N GLY A 199 14.94 -12.44 5.09
CA GLY A 199 13.64 -12.90 5.53
C GLY A 199 13.54 -14.39 5.82
N PRO A 200 12.38 -14.83 6.36
CA PRO A 200 12.18 -16.21 6.80
C PRO A 200 12.12 -17.22 5.65
N PHE A 201 11.92 -16.79 4.41
CA PHE A 201 11.82 -17.68 3.25
C PHE A 201 12.79 -17.29 2.14
N VAL A 202 13.14 -18.26 1.32
CA VAL A 202 13.93 -18.13 0.08
C VAL A 202 13.04 -18.53 -1.09
N VAL A 203 13.12 -17.81 -2.19
CA VAL A 203 12.35 -18.11 -3.41
C VAL A 203 12.96 -19.31 -4.12
N ASP A 204 12.18 -20.35 -4.32
CA ASP A 204 12.56 -21.53 -5.14
C ASP A 204 12.16 -21.34 -6.61
N GLU A 205 10.93 -20.84 -6.84
CA GLU A 205 10.40 -20.54 -8.17
C GLU A 205 9.43 -19.36 -8.09
N PHE A 206 9.51 -18.45 -9.05
CA PHE A 206 8.54 -17.38 -9.25
C PHE A 206 8.02 -17.38 -10.69
N LYS A 207 6.74 -17.60 -10.84
CA LYS A 207 6.02 -17.41 -12.10
C LYS A 207 5.11 -16.20 -11.94
N PRO A 208 5.46 -15.05 -12.52
CA PRO A 208 4.67 -13.81 -12.38
C PRO A 208 3.20 -14.04 -12.71
N ASN A 209 2.33 -13.45 -11.89
CA ASN A 209 0.87 -13.57 -12.04
C ASN A 209 0.32 -14.99 -11.91
N ASP A 210 1.07 -15.95 -11.34
CA ASP A 210 0.63 -17.34 -11.16
C ASP A 210 1.03 -17.88 -9.79
N VAL A 211 2.29 -18.30 -9.60
CA VAL A 211 2.71 -18.99 -8.38
C VAL A 211 4.11 -18.61 -7.94
N ILE A 212 4.30 -18.54 -6.61
CA ILE A 212 5.61 -18.48 -5.98
C ILE A 212 5.73 -19.69 -5.05
N THR A 213 6.83 -20.43 -5.16
CA THR A 213 7.19 -21.43 -4.17
C THR A 213 8.43 -20.98 -3.41
N MET A 214 8.40 -21.19 -2.12
CA MET A 214 9.46 -20.76 -1.22
C MET A 214 9.79 -21.86 -0.21
N SER A 215 11.06 -21.96 0.16
CA SER A 215 11.57 -22.82 1.24
C SER A 215 11.97 -21.98 2.43
N ALA A 216 11.92 -22.56 3.64
CA ALA A 216 12.41 -21.90 4.84
C ALA A 216 13.89 -21.52 4.69
N ASN A 217 14.22 -20.28 4.98
CA ASN A 217 15.59 -19.76 4.92
C ASN A 217 16.46 -20.45 6.00
N PRO A 218 17.47 -21.25 5.63
CA PRO A 218 18.33 -21.93 6.61
C PRO A 218 19.16 -20.96 7.44
N ASN A 219 19.40 -19.76 6.91
CA ASN A 219 20.19 -18.70 7.53
C ASN A 219 19.36 -17.65 8.27
N TYR A 220 18.02 -17.89 8.42
CA TYR A 220 17.17 -16.93 9.13
C TYR A 220 17.60 -16.80 10.60
N ARG A 221 17.66 -15.57 11.10
CA ARG A 221 18.20 -15.21 12.42
C ARG A 221 17.54 -15.90 13.61
N ASP A 222 16.25 -16.26 13.51
CA ASP A 222 15.54 -17.01 14.54
C ASP A 222 15.54 -18.50 14.17
N PRO A 223 16.23 -19.37 14.94
CA PRO A 223 16.33 -20.79 14.59
C PRO A 223 15.00 -21.56 14.72
N ALA A 224 14.00 -20.99 15.42
CA ALA A 224 12.66 -21.57 15.53
C ALA A 224 11.71 -21.13 14.42
N LYS A 225 12.14 -20.24 13.53
CA LYS A 225 11.29 -19.67 12.47
C LYS A 225 11.92 -19.85 11.09
N PRO A 226 11.07 -19.89 10.05
CA PRO A 226 9.61 -19.96 10.10
C PRO A 226 9.14 -21.33 10.61
N ALA A 227 7.89 -21.41 11.08
CA ALA A 227 7.29 -22.67 11.49
C ALA A 227 7.09 -23.63 10.31
N PHE A 228 6.74 -23.09 9.14
CA PHE A 228 6.53 -23.87 7.90
C PHE A 228 7.86 -24.12 7.17
N ALA A 229 8.04 -25.35 6.68
CA ALA A 229 9.20 -25.74 5.87
C ALA A 229 9.13 -25.14 4.45
N THR A 230 7.93 -25.10 3.87
CA THR A 230 7.66 -24.58 2.53
C THR A 230 6.42 -23.70 2.53
N LEU A 231 6.38 -22.80 1.56
CA LEU A 231 5.25 -21.92 1.32
C LEU A 231 4.91 -21.98 -0.17
N THR A 232 3.64 -22.21 -0.47
CA THR A 232 3.08 -22.06 -1.81
C THR A 232 2.19 -20.83 -1.83
N PHE A 233 2.57 -19.86 -2.64
CA PHE A 233 1.84 -18.60 -2.80
C PHE A 233 1.19 -18.61 -4.18
N LYS A 234 -0.09 -18.96 -4.25
CA LYS A 234 -0.85 -19.00 -5.49
C LYS A 234 -1.44 -17.63 -5.80
N GLY A 235 -1.26 -17.20 -7.02
CA GLY A 235 -1.81 -15.95 -7.51
C GLY A 235 -2.91 -16.15 -8.54
N GLY A 236 -3.72 -15.09 -8.76
CA GLY A 236 -4.71 -15.02 -9.83
C GLY A 236 -6.09 -15.56 -9.45
N GLY A 237 -7.00 -15.51 -10.43
CA GLY A 237 -8.39 -15.80 -10.21
C GLY A 237 -9.19 -14.55 -9.80
N ASP A 238 -10.15 -14.73 -8.91
CA ASP A 238 -10.97 -13.67 -8.32
C ASP A 238 -11.17 -13.89 -6.81
N ALA A 239 -11.67 -12.88 -6.11
CA ALA A 239 -11.90 -12.96 -4.68
C ALA A 239 -12.90 -14.05 -4.28
N THR A 240 -13.89 -14.35 -5.13
CA THR A 240 -14.89 -15.40 -4.90
C THR A 240 -14.24 -16.79 -4.93
N ALA A 241 -13.41 -17.05 -5.93
CA ALA A 241 -12.66 -18.31 -6.04
C ALA A 241 -11.69 -18.49 -4.86
N ALA A 242 -10.97 -17.42 -4.48
CA ALA A 242 -10.07 -17.43 -3.33
C ALA A 242 -10.81 -17.68 -2.01
N GLY A 243 -11.96 -17.02 -1.80
CA GLY A 243 -12.80 -17.23 -0.62
C GLY A 243 -13.32 -18.66 -0.50
N ARG A 244 -13.77 -19.25 -1.61
CA ARG A 244 -14.20 -20.66 -1.67
C ARG A 244 -13.07 -21.63 -1.34
N ALA A 245 -11.90 -21.38 -1.90
CA ALA A 245 -10.73 -22.25 -1.71
C ALA A 245 -10.32 -22.37 -0.23
N VAL A 246 -10.55 -21.34 0.58
CA VAL A 246 -10.28 -21.38 2.02
C VAL A 246 -11.51 -21.80 2.82
N MET A 247 -12.67 -21.13 2.62
CA MET A 247 -13.82 -21.28 3.51
C MET A 247 -14.70 -22.50 3.21
N GLU A 248 -14.80 -22.93 1.94
CA GLU A 248 -15.66 -24.05 1.54
C GLU A 248 -14.87 -25.34 1.32
N THR A 249 -13.74 -25.29 0.58
CA THR A 249 -12.99 -26.51 0.21
C THR A 249 -11.82 -26.80 1.14
N GLY A 250 -11.21 -25.78 1.77
CA GLY A 250 -10.01 -25.95 2.58
C GLY A 250 -8.77 -26.31 1.75
N GLU A 251 -8.73 -25.93 0.48
CA GLU A 251 -7.58 -26.15 -0.42
C GLU A 251 -6.40 -25.26 -0.08
N PHE A 252 -6.68 -24.06 0.44
CA PHE A 252 -5.70 -23.09 0.90
C PHE A 252 -5.91 -22.74 2.37
N ASP A 253 -4.80 -22.40 3.05
CA ASP A 253 -4.79 -22.05 4.47
C ASP A 253 -5.16 -20.58 4.72
N TYR A 254 -4.86 -19.71 3.77
CA TYR A 254 -5.10 -18.28 3.87
C TYR A 254 -5.48 -17.66 2.52
N ALA A 255 -6.48 -16.78 2.51
CA ALA A 255 -6.83 -15.95 1.38
C ALA A 255 -6.73 -14.47 1.76
N TRP A 256 -6.04 -13.70 0.91
CA TRP A 256 -5.78 -12.29 1.15
C TRP A 256 -6.87 -11.40 0.55
N ASN A 257 -7.23 -10.34 1.29
CA ASN A 257 -8.01 -9.19 0.81
C ASN A 257 -9.30 -9.61 0.10
N LEU A 258 -10.11 -10.44 0.76
CA LEU A 258 -11.38 -10.92 0.23
C LEU A 258 -12.40 -9.79 0.16
N GLN A 259 -12.38 -9.03 -0.92
CA GLN A 259 -13.40 -8.01 -1.23
C GLN A 259 -14.62 -8.70 -1.82
N LEU A 260 -15.52 -9.14 -0.95
CA LEU A 260 -16.76 -9.86 -1.27
C LEU A 260 -17.91 -9.25 -0.50
N ALA A 261 -19.11 -9.27 -1.10
CA ALA A 261 -20.31 -8.84 -0.42
C ALA A 261 -20.55 -9.66 0.86
N PRO A 262 -21.09 -9.05 1.93
CA PRO A 262 -21.26 -9.69 3.22
C PRO A 262 -22.08 -10.98 3.21
N ASP A 263 -23.10 -11.07 2.38
CA ASP A 263 -23.94 -12.25 2.18
C ASP A 263 -23.19 -13.41 1.52
N VAL A 264 -22.30 -13.09 0.57
CA VAL A 264 -21.42 -14.07 -0.09
C VAL A 264 -20.43 -14.66 0.92
N ILE A 265 -19.82 -13.81 1.76
CA ILE A 265 -18.93 -14.27 2.84
C ILE A 265 -19.69 -15.17 3.82
N ALA A 266 -20.89 -14.78 4.25
CA ALA A 266 -21.71 -15.56 5.17
C ALA A 266 -22.08 -16.94 4.58
N GLN A 267 -22.41 -17.00 3.29
CA GLN A 267 -22.67 -18.25 2.59
C GLN A 267 -21.44 -19.16 2.58
N MET A 268 -20.27 -18.63 2.21
CA MET A 268 -19.00 -19.38 2.16
C MET A 268 -18.59 -19.90 3.55
N GLN A 269 -18.79 -19.09 4.59
CA GLN A 269 -18.48 -19.48 5.98
C GLN A 269 -19.28 -20.70 6.43
N SER A 270 -20.46 -20.94 5.86
CA SER A 270 -21.25 -22.15 6.15
C SER A 270 -20.55 -23.44 5.73
N GLY A 271 -19.54 -23.40 4.86
CA GLY A 271 -18.66 -24.51 4.49
C GLY A 271 -17.80 -25.02 5.65
N GLY A 272 -17.56 -24.20 6.67
CA GLY A 272 -16.92 -24.57 7.93
C GLY A 272 -15.44 -24.93 7.86
N LYS A 273 -14.73 -24.56 6.78
CA LYS A 273 -13.30 -24.84 6.59
C LYS A 273 -12.40 -23.65 6.98
N GLY A 274 -12.92 -22.44 6.91
CA GLY A 274 -12.20 -21.22 7.26
C GLY A 274 -13.09 -20.21 7.93
N THR A 275 -12.48 -19.20 8.56
CA THR A 275 -13.16 -18.10 9.24
C THR A 275 -12.72 -16.77 8.65
N PRO A 276 -13.65 -15.91 8.21
CA PRO A 276 -13.30 -14.56 7.77
C PRO A 276 -12.81 -13.73 8.97
N LEU A 277 -11.72 -13.00 8.76
CA LEU A 277 -11.23 -11.98 9.68
C LEU A 277 -11.51 -10.62 9.04
N ALA A 278 -12.32 -9.81 9.70
CA ALA A 278 -12.68 -8.48 9.26
C ALA A 278 -12.34 -7.46 10.35
N GLY A 279 -11.88 -6.30 9.92
CA GLY A 279 -11.54 -5.20 10.82
C GLY A 279 -11.28 -3.93 10.03
N PHE A 280 -11.38 -2.77 10.71
CA PHE A 280 -10.97 -1.51 10.12
C PHE A 280 -9.45 -1.47 10.03
N GLY A 281 -8.97 -1.44 8.80
CA GLY A 281 -7.55 -1.33 8.49
C GLY A 281 -7.19 0.06 7.95
N PRO A 282 -5.94 0.23 7.52
CA PRO A 282 -5.47 1.48 6.93
C PRO A 282 -5.89 1.64 5.47
N LEU A 283 -6.63 0.69 4.88
CA LEU A 283 -7.10 0.76 3.49
C LEU A 283 -8.26 1.74 3.35
N VAL A 284 -8.15 2.65 2.38
CA VAL A 284 -9.22 3.56 1.99
C VAL A 284 -9.60 3.29 0.54
N GLU A 285 -10.84 2.84 0.31
CA GLU A 285 -11.43 2.78 -1.03
C GLU A 285 -11.84 4.18 -1.45
N ARG A 286 -11.40 4.61 -2.63
CA ARG A 286 -11.59 5.98 -3.10
C ARG A 286 -11.83 6.06 -4.60
N ILE A 287 -12.52 7.11 -5.01
CA ILE A 287 -12.70 7.48 -6.42
C ILE A 287 -11.76 8.63 -6.71
N MET A 288 -10.86 8.41 -7.66
CA MET A 288 -9.88 9.39 -8.11
C MET A 288 -10.36 10.03 -9.40
N LEU A 289 -10.35 11.35 -9.44
CA LEU A 289 -10.64 12.15 -10.64
C LEU A 289 -9.33 12.57 -11.29
N ASN A 290 -9.16 12.26 -12.57
CA ASN A 290 -7.99 12.70 -13.33
C ASN A 290 -8.07 14.20 -13.59
N GLN A 291 -7.17 14.97 -13.03
CA GLN A 291 -7.12 16.42 -13.22
C GLN A 291 -6.48 16.82 -14.55
N THR A 292 -5.98 15.82 -15.31
CA THR A 292 -5.32 15.99 -16.61
C THR A 292 -6.08 15.26 -17.71
N ASN A 293 -5.89 15.67 -18.95
CA ASN A 293 -6.66 15.16 -20.08
C ASN A 293 -6.13 13.79 -20.58
N PRO A 294 -6.93 12.70 -20.47
CA PRO A 294 -6.54 11.37 -20.91
C PRO A 294 -6.84 11.10 -22.41
N ASP A 295 -7.24 12.10 -23.18
CA ASP A 295 -7.65 11.95 -24.58
C ASP A 295 -6.58 11.21 -25.41
N PRO A 296 -6.93 10.08 -26.07
CA PRO A 296 -6.00 9.32 -26.89
C PRO A 296 -5.48 10.06 -28.13
N ALA A 297 -6.10 11.19 -28.51
CA ALA A 297 -5.59 12.04 -29.58
C ALA A 297 -4.35 12.86 -29.19
N LEU A 298 -4.07 12.99 -27.89
CA LEU A 298 -2.88 13.66 -27.38
C LEU A 298 -1.65 12.77 -27.52
N ASP A 299 -0.48 13.39 -27.76
CA ASP A 299 0.79 12.67 -27.76
C ASP A 299 1.15 12.13 -26.36
N ALA A 300 2.06 11.15 -26.30
CA ALA A 300 2.42 10.46 -25.07
C ALA A 300 3.06 11.36 -23.99
N ASP A 301 3.66 12.48 -24.39
CA ASP A 301 4.30 13.43 -23.46
C ASP A 301 3.29 14.44 -22.89
N THR A 302 2.11 14.49 -23.45
CA THR A 302 1.03 15.44 -23.10
C THR A 302 -0.15 14.73 -22.42
N ARG A 303 -0.53 13.55 -22.93
CA ARG A 303 -1.66 12.76 -22.46
C ARG A 303 -1.51 12.40 -20.99
N ALA A 304 -2.55 12.68 -20.19
CA ALA A 304 -2.59 12.42 -18.74
C ALA A 304 -1.37 13.00 -17.98
N THR A 305 -0.89 14.17 -18.38
CA THR A 305 0.15 14.94 -17.72
C THR A 305 -0.30 16.36 -17.42
N ALA A 306 0.41 17.08 -16.56
CA ALA A 306 0.12 18.47 -16.23
C ALA A 306 0.20 19.46 -17.42
N LYS A 307 0.63 18.99 -18.61
CA LYS A 307 0.66 19.79 -19.83
C LYS A 307 -0.74 19.98 -20.46
N ALA A 308 -1.69 19.13 -20.13
CA ALA A 308 -3.06 19.22 -20.61
C ALA A 308 -4.04 19.02 -19.46
N GLU A 309 -4.78 20.07 -19.12
CA GLU A 309 -5.81 20.01 -18.08
C GLU A 309 -7.04 19.25 -18.57
N HIS A 310 -7.71 18.57 -17.62
CA HIS A 310 -8.98 17.91 -17.92
C HIS A 310 -10.05 18.95 -18.31
N PRO A 311 -10.86 18.69 -19.34
CA PRO A 311 -11.81 19.70 -19.85
C PRO A 311 -12.85 20.17 -18.83
N PHE A 312 -13.21 19.36 -17.83
CA PHE A 312 -14.24 19.71 -16.84
C PHE A 312 -14.02 19.14 -15.42
N LEU A 313 -13.24 18.10 -15.18
CA LEU A 313 -13.09 17.50 -13.83
C LEU A 313 -12.37 18.39 -12.82
N LYS A 314 -11.69 19.44 -13.27
CA LYS A 314 -11.11 20.48 -12.39
C LYS A 314 -12.15 21.51 -11.92
N ASP A 315 -13.33 21.56 -12.54
CA ASP A 315 -14.37 22.50 -12.15
C ASP A 315 -14.97 22.10 -10.79
N PRO A 316 -14.94 23.00 -9.77
CA PRO A 316 -15.48 22.70 -8.44
C PRO A 316 -16.95 22.29 -8.44
N ALA A 317 -17.77 22.82 -9.36
CA ALA A 317 -19.17 22.41 -9.47
C ALA A 317 -19.29 20.96 -9.93
N VAL A 318 -18.41 20.49 -10.82
CA VAL A 318 -18.43 19.12 -11.34
C VAL A 318 -17.97 18.13 -10.28
N TYR A 319 -16.78 18.30 -9.71
CA TYR A 319 -16.27 17.30 -8.76
C TYR A 319 -17.10 17.24 -7.46
N LYS A 320 -17.63 18.37 -6.98
CA LYS A 320 -18.55 18.40 -5.83
C LYS A 320 -19.89 17.73 -6.15
N ALA A 321 -20.45 17.96 -7.34
CA ALA A 321 -21.68 17.31 -7.76
C ALA A 321 -21.51 15.79 -7.87
N LEU A 322 -20.38 15.31 -8.45
CA LEU A 322 -20.04 13.89 -8.49
C LEU A 322 -19.99 13.27 -7.08
N SER A 323 -19.40 14.00 -6.13
CA SER A 323 -19.31 13.54 -4.74
C SER A 323 -20.67 13.52 -4.02
N LEU A 324 -21.48 14.57 -4.16
CA LEU A 324 -22.82 14.67 -3.56
C LEU A 324 -23.79 13.60 -4.08
N ALA A 325 -23.60 13.15 -5.32
CA ALA A 325 -24.45 12.14 -5.93
C ALA A 325 -24.22 10.72 -5.41
N ILE A 326 -23.21 10.46 -4.60
CA ILE A 326 -22.83 9.11 -4.14
C ILE A 326 -23.44 8.80 -2.77
N ASP A 327 -24.18 7.70 -2.67
CA ASP A 327 -24.65 7.11 -1.40
C ASP A 327 -23.57 6.18 -0.82
N ARG A 328 -22.65 6.77 -0.05
CA ARG A 328 -21.54 6.01 0.56
C ARG A 328 -22.00 5.02 1.64
N PRO A 329 -22.97 5.31 2.51
CA PRO A 329 -23.55 4.33 3.42
C PRO A 329 -24.04 3.07 2.73
N LEU A 330 -24.79 3.22 1.61
CA LEU A 330 -25.27 2.08 0.82
C LEU A 330 -24.10 1.29 0.22
N LEU A 331 -23.08 1.95 -0.32
CA LEU A 331 -21.89 1.26 -0.84
C LEU A 331 -21.17 0.47 0.26
N VAL A 332 -21.03 1.04 1.47
CA VAL A 332 -20.45 0.31 2.61
C VAL A 332 -21.31 -0.90 2.97
N GLU A 333 -22.63 -0.74 3.06
CA GLU A 333 -23.55 -1.82 3.41
C GLU A 333 -23.44 -3.02 2.45
N ILE A 334 -23.48 -2.77 1.15
CA ILE A 334 -23.49 -3.83 0.14
C ILE A 334 -22.11 -4.44 -0.13
N GLY A 335 -21.04 -3.65 0.02
CA GLY A 335 -19.69 -4.09 -0.36
C GLY A 335 -18.84 -4.59 0.79
N TYR A 336 -18.97 -3.98 1.97
CA TYR A 336 -18.07 -4.24 3.11
C TYR A 336 -18.81 -4.58 4.40
N GLY A 337 -20.07 -4.23 4.54
CA GLY A 337 -20.85 -4.46 5.76
C GLY A 337 -20.13 -3.95 7.01
N GLN A 338 -19.95 -4.82 8.01
CA GLN A 338 -19.29 -4.47 9.27
C GLN A 338 -17.76 -4.23 9.14
N ALA A 339 -17.15 -4.62 8.03
CA ALA A 339 -15.72 -4.40 7.77
C ALA A 339 -15.42 -3.02 7.17
N GLY A 340 -16.46 -2.24 6.82
CA GLY A 340 -16.33 -0.91 6.23
C GLY A 340 -16.97 0.19 7.05
N ARG A 341 -16.50 1.40 6.89
CA ARG A 341 -17.14 2.63 7.36
C ARG A 341 -16.91 3.77 6.38
N VAL A 342 -17.84 4.72 6.33
CA VAL A 342 -17.68 5.94 5.54
C VAL A 342 -16.57 6.81 6.14
N THR A 343 -15.76 7.41 5.29
CA THR A 343 -14.83 8.49 5.65
C THR A 343 -14.80 9.53 4.54
N CYS A 344 -14.67 10.81 4.90
CA CYS A 344 -14.39 11.90 3.98
C CYS A 344 -12.89 12.23 3.92
N ASN A 345 -12.08 11.58 4.74
CA ASN A 345 -10.67 11.89 4.89
C ASN A 345 -9.80 11.02 3.99
N TRP A 346 -8.70 11.59 3.51
CA TRP A 346 -7.68 10.89 2.73
C TRP A 346 -6.99 9.79 3.55
N ILE A 347 -6.82 10.01 4.86
CA ILE A 347 -6.29 9.06 5.83
C ILE A 347 -7.43 8.64 6.77
N PRO A 348 -7.64 7.33 7.04
CA PRO A 348 -8.75 6.87 7.88
C PRO A 348 -8.46 6.98 9.38
N ALA A 349 -7.18 7.06 9.78
CA ALA A 349 -6.72 7.02 11.18
C ALA A 349 -5.31 7.64 11.31
N PRO A 350 -4.91 8.13 12.51
CA PRO A 350 -5.73 8.25 13.72
C PRO A 350 -6.75 9.39 13.63
N ASP A 351 -7.84 9.31 14.39
CA ASP A 351 -8.92 10.31 14.35
C ASP A 351 -8.44 11.75 14.66
N ALA A 352 -7.36 11.89 15.41
CA ALA A 352 -6.79 13.20 15.76
C ALA A 352 -6.33 14.03 14.54
N VAL A 353 -5.97 13.37 13.43
CA VAL A 353 -5.52 14.04 12.20
C VAL A 353 -6.64 14.20 11.16
N ASN A 354 -7.82 13.63 11.41
CA ASN A 354 -8.96 13.72 10.50
C ASN A 354 -9.70 15.05 10.65
N SER A 355 -10.15 15.57 9.52
CA SER A 355 -11.05 16.72 9.48
C SER A 355 -12.50 16.26 9.64
N ASP A 356 -13.29 17.06 10.34
CA ASP A 356 -14.75 16.96 10.46
C ASP A 356 -15.48 18.13 9.76
N THR A 357 -14.75 18.91 8.98
CA THR A 357 -15.30 20.07 8.22
C THR A 357 -16.33 19.64 7.18
N PHE A 358 -16.14 18.47 6.57
CA PHE A 358 -17.02 17.94 5.53
C PHE A 358 -17.70 16.65 6.01
N SER A 359 -19.01 16.56 5.73
CA SER A 359 -19.80 15.34 5.84
C SER A 359 -20.04 14.79 4.43
N CYS A 360 -19.80 13.48 4.25
CA CYS A 360 -20.01 12.78 2.98
C CYS A 360 -20.84 11.50 3.15
N ASP A 361 -21.53 11.37 4.25
CA ASP A 361 -22.38 10.24 4.64
C ASP A 361 -23.85 10.36 4.16
N MET A 362 -24.16 11.45 3.43
CA MET A 362 -25.49 11.65 2.85
C MET A 362 -25.40 11.93 1.35
N GLN A 363 -26.20 11.18 0.58
CA GLN A 363 -26.43 11.48 -0.83
C GLN A 363 -27.37 12.68 -0.95
N ASP A 364 -27.06 13.63 -1.88
CA ASP A 364 -27.94 14.73 -2.22
C ASP A 364 -27.93 15.02 -3.73
N ILE A 365 -28.74 14.29 -4.46
CA ILE A 365 -28.96 14.46 -5.92
C ILE A 365 -29.51 15.86 -6.25
N GLY A 366 -30.35 16.40 -5.36
CA GLY A 366 -30.95 17.73 -5.55
C GLY A 366 -29.90 18.83 -5.48
N ALA A 367 -29.06 18.80 -4.44
CA ALA A 367 -27.94 19.74 -4.29
C ALA A 367 -26.92 19.60 -5.43
N ALA A 368 -26.62 18.36 -5.86
CA ALA A 368 -25.72 18.12 -6.99
C ALA A 368 -26.22 18.78 -8.28
N LYS A 369 -27.51 18.62 -8.63
CA LYS A 369 -28.13 19.28 -9.77
C LYS A 369 -28.09 20.81 -9.65
N ALA A 370 -28.49 21.33 -8.49
CA ALA A 370 -28.51 22.78 -8.24
C ALA A 370 -27.10 23.40 -8.38
N LEU A 371 -26.07 22.68 -7.95
CA LEU A 371 -24.69 23.13 -8.08
C LEU A 371 -24.25 23.23 -9.54
N LEU A 372 -24.58 22.23 -10.37
CA LEU A 372 -24.31 22.24 -11.81
C LEU A 372 -25.09 23.34 -12.52
N ASP A 373 -26.38 23.51 -12.19
CA ASP A 373 -27.25 24.56 -12.77
C ASP A 373 -26.70 25.96 -12.45
N ALA A 374 -26.29 26.20 -11.20
CA ALA A 374 -25.71 27.47 -10.78
C ALA A 374 -24.38 27.80 -11.47
N ALA A 375 -23.62 26.77 -11.88
CA ALA A 375 -22.40 26.91 -12.65
C ALA A 375 -22.65 27.05 -14.17
N GLY A 376 -23.91 27.01 -14.63
CA GLY A 376 -24.26 27.05 -16.04
C GLY A 376 -23.92 25.78 -16.83
N ILE A 377 -23.78 24.68 -16.12
CA ILE A 377 -23.51 23.35 -16.68
C ILE A 377 -24.87 22.67 -16.88
N ILE A 378 -25.40 22.78 -18.06
CA ILE A 378 -26.77 22.36 -18.41
C ILE A 378 -26.74 21.40 -19.62
N ASP A 379 -27.78 20.59 -19.76
CA ASP A 379 -28.05 19.83 -20.97
C ASP A 379 -28.65 20.80 -22.03
N SER A 380 -27.82 21.21 -22.98
CA SER A 380 -28.18 22.26 -23.94
C SER A 380 -28.80 21.73 -25.23
N ASP A 381 -28.60 20.45 -25.56
CA ASP A 381 -29.11 19.79 -26.75
C ASP A 381 -30.24 18.78 -26.48
N GLY A 382 -30.48 18.46 -25.20
CA GLY A 382 -31.58 17.60 -24.76
C GLY A 382 -31.27 16.10 -24.85
N ASP A 383 -29.99 15.71 -24.91
CA ASP A 383 -29.58 14.30 -24.99
C ASP A 383 -29.53 13.62 -23.61
N GLY A 384 -29.72 14.36 -22.52
CA GLY A 384 -29.68 13.90 -21.13
C GLY A 384 -28.30 14.05 -20.47
N VAL A 385 -27.30 14.52 -21.20
CA VAL A 385 -25.95 14.77 -20.72
C VAL A 385 -25.70 16.28 -20.66
N ARG A 386 -25.16 16.76 -19.57
CA ARG A 386 -24.82 18.19 -19.41
C ARG A 386 -23.50 18.52 -20.09
N GLU A 387 -23.33 19.78 -20.49
CA GLU A 387 -22.10 20.27 -21.11
C GLU A 387 -21.42 21.34 -20.26
N ARG A 388 -20.10 21.31 -20.26
CA ARG A 388 -19.23 22.38 -19.77
C ARG A 388 -18.50 23.02 -20.95
N ASN A 389 -18.81 24.29 -21.27
CA ASN A 389 -18.22 24.99 -22.41
C ASN A 389 -18.40 24.22 -23.76
N GLY A 390 -19.52 23.56 -23.94
CA GLY A 390 -19.81 22.74 -25.13
C GLY A 390 -19.15 21.36 -25.15
N VAL A 391 -18.48 20.97 -24.06
CA VAL A 391 -17.94 19.61 -23.89
C VAL A 391 -18.91 18.80 -23.05
N PRO A 392 -19.45 17.68 -23.58
CA PRO A 392 -20.36 16.83 -22.81
C PRO A 392 -19.67 16.17 -21.64
N LEU A 393 -20.34 16.08 -20.48
CA LEU A 393 -19.85 15.45 -19.28
C LEU A 393 -19.92 13.92 -19.41
N LYS A 394 -19.06 13.37 -20.26
CA LYS A 394 -18.88 11.92 -20.46
C LYS A 394 -17.54 11.51 -19.87
N VAL A 395 -17.54 10.48 -19.04
CA VAL A 395 -16.35 9.99 -18.35
C VAL A 395 -16.11 8.49 -18.58
N LEU A 396 -14.88 8.11 -18.83
CA LEU A 396 -14.44 6.72 -18.75
C LEU A 396 -14.06 6.41 -17.29
N TYR A 397 -14.87 5.58 -16.64
CA TYR A 397 -14.70 5.18 -15.25
C TYR A 397 -14.14 3.77 -15.14
N GLN A 398 -12.87 3.65 -14.75
CA GLN A 398 -12.18 2.37 -14.66
C GLN A 398 -11.92 1.91 -13.23
N THR A 399 -11.78 0.59 -13.07
CA THR A 399 -11.24 -0.06 -11.88
C THR A 399 -10.63 -1.43 -12.24
N SER A 400 -10.06 -2.12 -11.26
CA SER A 400 -9.63 -3.51 -11.44
C SER A 400 -10.85 -4.46 -11.53
N THR A 401 -10.66 -5.63 -12.12
CA THR A 401 -11.65 -6.72 -12.08
C THR A 401 -11.85 -7.16 -10.62
N ASN A 402 -12.94 -6.71 -10.01
CA ASN A 402 -13.31 -6.91 -8.62
C ASN A 402 -14.83 -6.79 -8.51
N ALA A 403 -15.51 -7.80 -7.98
CA ALA A 403 -16.98 -7.86 -7.96
C ALA A 403 -17.59 -6.67 -7.20
N VAL A 404 -17.09 -6.38 -5.99
CA VAL A 404 -17.58 -5.26 -5.16
C VAL A 404 -17.44 -3.92 -5.91
N ARG A 405 -16.29 -3.68 -6.56
CA ARG A 405 -16.07 -2.44 -7.31
C ARG A 405 -16.93 -2.35 -8.56
N GLN A 406 -17.22 -3.48 -9.20
CA GLN A 406 -18.13 -3.51 -10.36
C GLN A 406 -19.57 -3.15 -9.95
N ASP A 407 -20.04 -3.65 -8.81
CA ASP A 407 -21.33 -3.28 -8.24
C ASP A 407 -21.38 -1.80 -7.87
N PHE A 408 -20.30 -1.28 -7.26
CA PHE A 408 -20.18 0.16 -6.97
C PHE A 408 -20.21 1.01 -8.24
N GLN A 409 -19.46 0.62 -9.27
CA GLN A 409 -19.47 1.33 -10.56
C GLN A 409 -20.88 1.39 -11.17
N ALA A 410 -21.63 0.29 -11.10
CA ALA A 410 -22.98 0.24 -11.66
C ALA A 410 -23.94 1.21 -10.96
N LEU A 411 -23.90 1.26 -9.61
CA LEU A 411 -24.70 2.19 -8.82
C LEU A 411 -24.29 3.65 -9.04
N ILE A 412 -22.98 3.91 -8.99
CA ILE A 412 -22.43 5.26 -9.17
C ILE A 412 -22.76 5.79 -10.58
N LYS A 413 -22.63 4.95 -11.60
CA LYS A 413 -23.06 5.30 -12.97
C LYS A 413 -24.52 5.71 -13.01
N GLN A 414 -25.42 4.97 -12.32
CA GLN A 414 -26.83 5.32 -12.24
C GLN A 414 -27.03 6.69 -11.59
N TRP A 415 -26.42 6.93 -10.43
CA TRP A 415 -26.54 8.20 -9.71
C TRP A 415 -25.97 9.38 -10.50
N TRP A 416 -24.85 9.18 -11.20
CA TRP A 416 -24.26 10.23 -12.03
C TRP A 416 -25.14 10.52 -13.26
N SER A 417 -25.81 9.52 -13.83
CA SER A 417 -26.75 9.75 -14.92
C SER A 417 -27.95 10.60 -14.47
N GLU A 418 -28.40 10.48 -13.20
CA GLU A 418 -29.46 11.31 -12.65
C GLU A 418 -29.09 12.79 -12.57
N ILE A 419 -27.82 13.12 -12.48
CA ILE A 419 -27.32 14.51 -12.46
C ILE A 419 -26.81 14.97 -13.84
N GLY A 420 -27.02 14.16 -14.90
CA GLY A 420 -26.67 14.50 -16.28
C GLY A 420 -25.20 14.25 -16.62
N ILE A 421 -24.55 13.27 -15.97
CA ILE A 421 -23.17 12.85 -16.27
C ILE A 421 -23.21 11.39 -16.75
N ASP A 422 -22.69 11.12 -17.96
CA ASP A 422 -22.64 9.78 -18.54
C ASP A 422 -21.30 9.12 -18.21
N ALA A 423 -21.33 7.88 -17.71
CA ALA A 423 -20.15 7.12 -17.37
C ALA A 423 -20.07 5.83 -18.20
N GLU A 424 -18.98 5.66 -18.94
CA GLU A 424 -18.59 4.40 -19.55
C GLU A 424 -17.75 3.60 -18.53
N LEU A 425 -18.07 2.33 -18.31
CA LEU A 425 -17.39 1.48 -17.32
C LEU A 425 -16.33 0.62 -17.98
N ARG A 426 -15.12 0.59 -17.40
CA ARG A 426 -14.01 -0.26 -17.82
C ARG A 426 -13.44 -1.02 -16.63
N ASN A 427 -13.22 -2.34 -16.81
CA ASN A 427 -12.59 -3.18 -15.80
C ASN A 427 -11.31 -3.79 -16.37
N VAL A 428 -10.20 -3.61 -15.66
CA VAL A 428 -8.86 -4.08 -16.05
C VAL A 428 -8.46 -5.22 -15.13
N ASN A 429 -7.80 -6.25 -15.65
CA ASN A 429 -7.25 -7.30 -14.81
C ASN A 429 -6.40 -6.71 -13.68
N ALA A 430 -6.62 -7.15 -12.44
CA ALA A 430 -5.98 -6.55 -11.26
C ALA A 430 -4.45 -6.59 -11.31
N SER A 431 -3.85 -7.66 -11.87
CA SER A 431 -2.40 -7.76 -12.01
C SER A 431 -1.81 -6.77 -13.03
N VAL A 432 -2.61 -6.37 -14.02
CA VAL A 432 -2.23 -5.32 -14.98
C VAL A 432 -2.48 -3.95 -14.39
N PHE A 433 -3.68 -3.74 -13.82
CA PHE A 433 -4.08 -2.45 -13.24
C PHE A 433 -3.11 -1.98 -12.16
N PHE A 434 -2.72 -2.86 -11.23
CA PHE A 434 -1.75 -2.60 -10.17
C PHE A 434 -0.30 -2.98 -10.52
N GLY A 435 -0.02 -3.27 -11.80
CA GLY A 435 1.32 -3.58 -12.27
C GLY A 435 2.19 -2.32 -12.41
N GLY A 436 3.50 -2.49 -12.28
CA GLY A 436 4.50 -1.41 -12.43
C GLY A 436 5.05 -1.24 -13.84
N ASP A 437 4.52 -1.97 -14.86
CA ASP A 437 5.04 -1.93 -16.24
C ASP A 437 4.80 -0.55 -16.89
N PRO A 438 5.84 0.26 -17.13
CA PRO A 438 5.70 1.56 -17.79
C PRO A 438 5.29 1.44 -19.27
N GLY A 439 5.42 0.26 -19.89
CA GLY A 439 4.95 -0.03 -21.24
C GLY A 439 3.43 -0.22 -21.32
N SER A 440 2.79 -0.73 -20.27
CA SER A 440 1.35 -1.00 -20.25
C SER A 440 0.52 0.30 -20.23
N PRO A 441 -0.49 0.46 -21.10
CA PRO A 441 -1.38 1.63 -21.07
C PRO A 441 -2.45 1.54 -19.96
N ASP A 442 -2.62 0.38 -19.33
CA ASP A 442 -3.75 0.06 -18.47
C ASP A 442 -3.41 0.07 -16.97
N THR A 443 -2.20 0.51 -16.60
CA THR A 443 -1.83 0.68 -15.19
C THR A 443 -2.57 1.86 -14.57
N PHE A 444 -2.91 1.75 -13.28
CA PHE A 444 -3.56 2.84 -12.55
C PHE A 444 -2.71 4.12 -12.49
N GLN A 445 -1.39 3.99 -12.56
CA GLN A 445 -0.44 5.11 -12.54
C GLN A 445 -0.48 5.92 -13.84
N LYS A 446 -0.66 5.29 -15.01
CA LYS A 446 -0.87 6.03 -16.27
C LYS A 446 -2.19 6.74 -16.30
N PHE A 447 -3.21 6.16 -15.70
CA PHE A 447 -4.54 6.75 -15.58
C PHE A 447 -5.09 7.28 -16.92
N TYR A 448 -5.07 6.45 -17.96
CA TYR A 448 -5.63 6.77 -19.27
C TYR A 448 -7.16 6.60 -19.27
N ALA A 449 -7.80 7.18 -18.25
CA ALA A 449 -9.23 7.28 -18.04
C ALA A 449 -9.53 8.58 -17.29
N ASP A 450 -10.80 8.99 -17.22
CA ASP A 450 -11.23 10.21 -16.53
C ASP A 450 -11.37 9.98 -15.02
N VAL A 451 -11.87 8.80 -14.65
CA VAL A 451 -12.15 8.42 -13.27
C VAL A 451 -11.62 7.01 -13.02
N GLN A 452 -11.07 6.76 -11.84
CA GLN A 452 -10.76 5.40 -11.40
C GLN A 452 -11.02 5.19 -9.92
N MET A 453 -11.27 3.92 -9.55
CA MET A 453 -11.51 3.51 -8.16
C MET A 453 -10.56 2.40 -7.74
N TYR A 454 -9.97 2.55 -6.58
CA TYR A 454 -9.13 1.54 -5.93
C TYR A 454 -8.90 1.89 -4.47
N ALA A 455 -8.51 0.90 -3.67
CA ALA A 455 -8.07 1.10 -2.30
C ALA A 455 -6.56 1.30 -2.25
N ASN A 456 -6.12 2.17 -1.35
CA ASN A 456 -4.70 2.32 -1.02
C ASN A 456 -4.50 2.30 0.49
N THR A 457 -3.32 1.89 0.91
CA THR A 457 -2.96 1.68 2.31
C THR A 457 -2.22 2.88 2.86
N TYR A 458 -2.65 3.34 4.03
CA TYR A 458 -1.85 4.22 4.86
C TYR A 458 -0.95 3.39 5.77
N SER A 459 0.36 3.62 5.71
CA SER A 459 1.34 2.91 6.55
C SER A 459 1.86 3.81 7.65
N GLY A 460 1.83 3.33 8.89
CA GLY A 460 2.34 4.04 10.06
C GLY A 460 1.30 4.88 10.81
N THR A 461 1.78 5.73 11.71
CA THR A 461 0.96 6.55 12.60
C THR A 461 1.15 8.05 12.38
N ASP A 462 2.19 8.46 11.66
CA ASP A 462 2.41 9.85 11.27
C ASP A 462 1.91 10.10 9.84
N PRO A 463 1.02 11.08 9.63
CA PRO A 463 0.38 11.29 8.34
C PRO A 463 1.27 11.94 7.28
N GLN A 464 2.43 12.49 7.64
CA GLN A 464 3.24 13.35 6.79
C GLN A 464 3.56 12.72 5.43
N SER A 465 4.10 11.49 5.42
CA SER A 465 4.52 10.84 4.17
C SER A 465 3.33 10.55 3.26
N TYR A 466 2.21 10.12 3.82
CA TYR A 466 1.02 9.78 3.04
C TYR A 466 0.28 11.01 2.50
N LEU A 467 0.20 12.10 3.29
CA LEU A 467 -0.30 13.39 2.79
C LEU A 467 0.64 13.96 1.73
N GLY A 468 1.93 13.68 1.81
CA GLY A 468 2.92 14.00 0.77
C GLY A 468 2.64 13.37 -0.59
N ASN A 469 1.84 12.30 -0.65
CA ASN A 469 1.43 11.67 -1.90
C ASN A 469 0.62 12.59 -2.83
N LEU A 470 0.01 13.65 -2.31
CA LEU A 470 -0.77 14.62 -3.11
C LEU A 470 0.02 15.85 -3.56
N LEU A 471 1.32 15.93 -3.27
CA LEU A 471 2.17 17.04 -3.73
C LEU A 471 2.23 17.10 -5.25
N CYS A 472 2.32 18.32 -5.79
CA CYS A 472 2.30 18.57 -7.23
C CYS A 472 3.42 17.82 -7.99
N ASP A 473 4.61 17.75 -7.43
CA ASP A 473 5.77 17.11 -8.04
C ASP A 473 5.72 15.56 -8.03
N LYS A 474 4.84 14.97 -7.22
CA LYS A 474 4.64 13.51 -7.12
C LYS A 474 3.73 12.94 -8.22
N ALA A 475 3.25 13.76 -9.14
CA ALA A 475 2.41 13.30 -10.25
C ALA A 475 3.19 12.38 -11.21
N PRO A 476 2.67 11.16 -11.53
CA PRO A 476 3.26 10.28 -12.51
C PRO A 476 3.38 10.95 -13.88
N ARG A 477 4.52 10.75 -14.56
CA ARG A 477 4.81 11.32 -15.88
C ARG A 477 5.84 10.46 -16.64
N PRO A 478 6.01 10.63 -17.95
CA PRO A 478 6.98 9.85 -18.73
C PRO A 478 8.41 9.89 -18.15
N ALA A 479 8.86 11.06 -17.68
CA ALA A 479 10.19 11.24 -17.11
C ALA A 479 10.42 10.44 -15.80
N THR A 480 9.37 10.05 -15.10
CA THR A 480 9.44 9.18 -13.90
C THR A 480 9.06 7.73 -14.24
N GLN A 481 9.07 7.34 -15.52
CA GLN A 481 8.56 6.05 -15.97
C GLN A 481 7.14 5.75 -15.47
N TRP A 482 6.31 6.79 -15.35
CA TRP A 482 4.95 6.76 -14.80
C TRP A 482 4.89 6.38 -13.32
N GLN A 483 6.00 6.38 -12.60
CA GLN A 483 5.99 6.24 -11.14
C GLN A 483 5.68 7.58 -10.47
N GLY A 484 4.88 7.53 -9.41
CA GLY A 484 4.47 8.67 -8.62
C GLY A 484 3.22 8.36 -7.82
N GLU A 485 3.02 9.07 -6.72
CA GLU A 485 1.95 8.80 -5.77
C GLU A 485 0.72 9.71 -5.98
N ASN A 486 0.91 10.89 -6.61
CA ASN A 486 -0.19 11.79 -6.95
C ASN A 486 -0.89 11.35 -8.23
N ILE A 487 -1.61 10.25 -8.12
CA ILE A 487 -2.26 9.58 -9.26
C ILE A 487 -3.30 10.48 -9.93
N SER A 488 -4.01 11.31 -9.16
CA SER A 488 -4.99 12.27 -9.70
C SER A 488 -4.38 13.43 -10.48
N ARG A 489 -3.08 13.68 -10.33
CA ARG A 489 -2.38 14.88 -10.81
C ARG A 489 -3.02 16.18 -10.30
N TRP A 490 -3.78 16.09 -9.22
CA TRP A 490 -4.25 17.28 -8.53
C TRP A 490 -3.06 18.09 -8.02
N CYS A 491 -3.11 19.40 -8.16
CA CYS A 491 -2.00 20.26 -7.77
C CYS A 491 -2.55 21.58 -7.22
N ASP A 492 -2.26 21.83 -5.95
CA ASP A 492 -2.56 23.08 -5.26
C ASP A 492 -1.30 23.57 -4.53
N PRO A 493 -0.72 24.72 -4.93
CA PRO A 493 0.45 25.28 -4.25
C PRO A 493 0.21 25.61 -2.76
N ALA A 494 -1.04 25.86 -2.33
CA ALA A 494 -1.36 26.05 -0.92
C ALA A 494 -1.23 24.75 -0.13
N TYR A 495 -1.61 23.61 -0.73
CA TYR A 495 -1.39 22.29 -0.17
C TYR A 495 0.10 21.98 -0.01
N ASP A 496 0.89 22.22 -1.05
CA ASP A 496 2.35 21.99 -1.03
C ASP A 496 3.02 22.85 0.07
N ALA A 497 2.61 24.11 0.19
CA ALA A 497 3.14 25.02 1.24
C ALA A 497 2.76 24.55 2.65
N LEU A 498 1.51 24.10 2.85
CA LEU A 498 1.03 23.59 4.13
C LEU A 498 1.68 22.25 4.49
N HIS A 499 1.91 21.35 3.51
CA HIS A 499 2.66 20.13 3.73
C HIS A 499 4.13 20.44 4.12
N ALA A 500 4.76 21.41 3.47
CA ALA A 500 6.10 21.87 3.86
C ALA A 500 6.15 22.45 5.28
N GLU A 501 5.05 23.01 5.82
CA GLU A 501 4.91 23.39 7.22
C GLU A 501 4.86 22.14 8.12
N LEU A 502 4.05 21.13 7.76
CA LEU A 502 3.96 19.85 8.48
C LEU A 502 5.33 19.19 8.64
N THR A 503 6.15 19.20 7.59
CA THR A 503 7.49 18.59 7.62
C THR A 503 8.47 19.23 8.60
N ARG A 504 8.18 20.45 9.08
CA ARG A 504 9.04 21.22 10.01
C ARG A 504 8.47 21.34 11.41
N THR A 505 7.24 20.89 11.61
CA THR A 505 6.51 21.01 12.88
C THR A 505 6.73 19.76 13.71
N ALA A 506 7.27 19.90 14.93
CA ALA A 506 7.53 18.81 15.85
C ALA A 506 6.39 18.58 16.86
N ASP A 507 5.60 19.61 17.19
CA ASP A 507 4.50 19.50 18.14
C ASP A 507 3.36 18.66 17.57
N ALA A 508 2.95 17.63 18.30
CA ALA A 508 1.95 16.66 17.83
C ALA A 508 0.56 17.28 17.63
N ALA A 509 0.17 18.25 18.45
CA ALA A 509 -1.14 18.90 18.32
C ALA A 509 -1.17 19.84 17.11
N GLU A 510 -0.08 20.56 16.87
CA GLU A 510 0.08 21.42 15.70
C GLU A 510 0.16 20.58 14.42
N ARG A 511 0.89 19.45 14.42
CA ARG A 511 0.90 18.47 13.31
C ARG A 511 -0.49 17.96 12.98
N ALA A 512 -1.28 17.62 14.00
CA ALA A 512 -2.66 17.18 13.81
C ALA A 512 -3.54 18.29 13.20
N ASP A 513 -3.36 19.56 13.63
CA ASP A 513 -4.07 20.70 13.04
C ASP A 513 -3.72 20.92 11.57
N ILE A 514 -2.43 20.94 11.25
CA ILE A 514 -1.96 21.04 9.86
C ILE A 514 -2.51 19.92 9.01
N SER A 515 -2.53 18.68 9.53
CA SER A 515 -3.08 17.51 8.82
C SER A 515 -4.57 17.67 8.52
N ARG A 516 -5.38 18.15 9.46
CA ARG A 516 -6.81 18.45 9.21
C ARG A 516 -6.99 19.49 8.11
N ARG A 517 -6.19 20.56 8.12
CA ARG A 517 -6.23 21.61 7.07
C ARG A 517 -5.80 21.06 5.69
N LEU A 518 -4.85 20.12 5.66
CA LEU A 518 -4.48 19.42 4.42
C LEU A 518 -5.64 18.56 3.89
N HIS A 519 -6.37 17.87 4.76
CA HIS A 519 -7.59 17.16 4.36
C HIS A 519 -8.63 18.12 3.78
N ASP A 520 -8.87 19.28 4.43
CA ASP A 520 -9.84 20.28 3.97
C ASP A 520 -9.52 20.88 2.59
N LEU A 521 -8.25 20.90 2.19
CA LEU A 521 -7.85 21.34 0.86
C LEU A 521 -8.00 20.25 -0.20
N ALA A 522 -7.87 18.97 0.18
CA ALA A 522 -7.79 17.85 -0.76
C ALA A 522 -9.16 17.21 -1.07
N ILE A 523 -10.21 17.53 -0.28
CA ILE A 523 -11.57 16.93 -0.35
C ILE A 523 -12.54 17.75 -1.21
#